data_e02a7651110fb349004145b5b869fc31
#
_entry.id   e02a7651110fb349004145b5b869fc31
#
_cell.length_a   1.000
_cell.length_b   1.000
_cell.length_c   1.000
_cell.angle_alpha   90.00
_cell.angle_beta   90.00
_cell.angle_gamma   90.00
#
_symmetry.space_group_name_H-M   'P 1'
#
loop_
_entity.id
_entity.type
_entity.pdbx_description
1 polymer ?
#
loop_
_entity_poly.entity_id
_entity_poly.type
_entity_poly.pdbx_seq_one_letter_code
_entity_poly.pdbx_strand_id
1 'polypeptide(L)'
;VVILTAMPFKYGSEDFSLFFDGQKEADVFTFTSDELNALHEWVSDGGSLLMFSEHAPIDKSVTPLFNKFGIQLSTGIVVDSLNSDTPIEMPNSWNHSLLKFTSTNGLLNTEHPITKGEKKNERISNILTYVGGGLTGDGYTNIFKLSSSAIIKKWSGSMPSGTPNSQCLAGNVGKGKLVALGDCNGFIAMNVKSGGYKLSAGMHVSGYDWKQFVLNTLHWLSL
;
A
#
# COMPACT_ATOMS: atom_id res chain seq x y z
N VAL A 1 14.40 7.17 9.96
CA VAL A 1 13.24 6.71 9.14
C VAL A 1 12.15 7.77 9.20
N VAL A 2 11.65 8.19 8.05
CA VAL A 2 10.44 9.03 7.92
C VAL A 2 9.31 8.17 7.38
N ILE A 3 8.10 8.34 7.91
CA ILE A 3 6.91 7.61 7.47
C ILE A 3 5.93 8.64 6.92
N LEU A 4 5.53 8.47 5.65
CA LEU A 4 4.56 9.32 4.97
C LEU A 4 3.39 8.48 4.48
N THR A 5 2.18 8.94 4.76
CA THR A 5 0.94 8.28 4.33
C THR A 5 0.10 9.21 3.47
N ALA A 6 -0.77 8.65 2.65
CA ALA A 6 -1.77 9.39 1.93
C ALA A 6 -2.65 10.17 2.93
N MET A 7 -2.71 11.49 2.73
CA MET A 7 -3.55 12.36 3.54
C MET A 7 -4.65 12.95 2.64
N PRO A 8 -5.88 12.45 2.78
CA PRO A 8 -6.94 12.78 1.83
C PRO A 8 -7.45 14.21 1.91
N PHE A 9 -7.20 14.94 3.03
CA PHE A 9 -7.86 16.23 3.27
C PHE A 9 -6.93 17.31 3.80
N LYS A 10 -7.14 18.54 3.38
CA LYS A 10 -6.72 19.71 4.16
C LYS A 10 -7.46 19.73 5.49
N TYR A 11 -6.76 20.08 6.56
CA TYR A 11 -7.33 20.23 7.90
C TYR A 11 -8.64 21.01 7.86
N GLY A 12 -9.73 20.44 8.39
CA GLY A 12 -11.00 21.13 8.59
C GLY A 12 -12.18 20.67 7.71
N SER A 13 -12.04 19.68 6.81
CA SER A 13 -13.20 19.09 6.14
C SER A 13 -13.77 17.94 6.98
N GLU A 14 -14.90 18.17 7.64
CA GLU A 14 -15.53 17.19 8.53
C GLU A 14 -16.38 16.15 7.79
N ASP A 15 -16.54 16.26 6.47
CA ASP A 15 -17.48 15.42 5.73
C ASP A 15 -16.78 14.29 4.95
N PHE A 16 -16.55 13.19 5.64
CA PHE A 16 -16.04 11.94 5.07
C PHE A 16 -17.00 11.31 4.03
N SER A 17 -18.31 11.66 4.06
CA SER A 17 -19.29 11.06 3.14
C SER A 17 -19.13 11.59 1.72
N LEU A 18 -18.77 12.87 1.55
CA LEU A 18 -18.54 13.50 0.24
C LEU A 18 -17.32 12.90 -0.49
N PHE A 19 -16.43 12.28 0.25
CA PHE A 19 -15.26 11.61 -0.28
C PHE A 19 -15.59 10.30 -1.00
N PHE A 20 -16.56 9.54 -0.46
CA PHE A 20 -16.99 8.28 -1.07
C PHE A 20 -17.94 8.48 -2.23
N ASP A 21 -18.66 9.60 -2.30
CA ASP A 21 -19.63 9.88 -3.37
C ASP A 21 -19.02 10.48 -4.64
N GLY A 22 -17.70 10.72 -4.68
CA GLY A 22 -17.00 11.19 -5.89
C GLY A 22 -17.39 12.58 -6.38
N GLN A 23 -18.14 13.36 -5.59
CA GLN A 23 -18.75 14.61 -6.01
C GLN A 23 -17.89 15.86 -5.83
N LYS A 24 -16.75 15.77 -5.18
CA LYS A 24 -15.77 16.88 -5.14
C LYS A 24 -14.38 16.34 -5.42
N GLU A 25 -13.71 16.92 -6.41
CA GLU A 25 -12.26 17.00 -6.37
C GLU A 25 -11.92 17.81 -5.12
N ALA A 26 -11.78 17.10 -4.03
CA ALA A 26 -11.44 17.70 -2.76
C ALA A 26 -10.11 18.45 -2.92
N ASP A 27 -9.94 19.52 -2.19
CA ASP A 27 -8.65 20.15 -1.92
C ASP A 27 -7.72 19.11 -1.27
N VAL A 28 -7.21 18.21 -2.08
CA VAL A 28 -6.29 17.15 -1.64
C VAL A 28 -4.96 17.83 -1.31
N PHE A 29 -4.44 17.56 -0.12
CA PHE A 29 -3.07 17.97 0.19
C PHE A 29 -2.13 17.32 -0.83
N THR A 30 -1.22 18.12 -1.39
CA THR A 30 -0.14 17.62 -2.25
C THR A 30 1.18 18.23 -1.81
N PHE A 31 2.25 17.50 -1.99
CA PHE A 31 3.60 18.00 -1.74
C PHE A 31 3.98 19.07 -2.77
N THR A 32 4.64 20.12 -2.32
CA THR A 32 5.29 21.08 -3.21
C THR A 32 6.55 20.49 -3.86
N SER A 33 7.00 21.07 -4.96
CA SER A 33 8.24 20.63 -5.63
C SER A 33 9.46 20.70 -4.71
N ASP A 34 9.54 21.72 -3.85
CA ASP A 34 10.66 21.90 -2.93
C ASP A 34 10.65 20.83 -1.83
N GLU A 35 9.49 20.48 -1.29
CA GLU A 35 9.35 19.38 -0.32
C GLU A 35 9.74 18.04 -0.95
N LEU A 36 9.31 17.77 -2.18
CA LEU A 36 9.66 16.56 -2.92
C LEU A 36 11.17 16.49 -3.19
N ASN A 37 11.79 17.60 -3.56
CA ASN A 37 13.23 17.67 -3.79
C ASN A 37 14.00 17.43 -2.48
N ALA A 38 13.63 18.11 -1.41
CA ALA A 38 14.25 17.93 -0.09
C ALA A 38 14.16 16.48 0.42
N LEU A 39 12.98 15.85 0.28
CA LEU A 39 12.81 14.44 0.65
C LEU A 39 13.68 13.51 -0.20
N HIS A 40 13.73 13.74 -1.52
CA HIS A 40 14.52 12.90 -2.42
C HIS A 40 16.03 13.04 -2.13
N GLU A 41 16.53 14.25 -1.92
CA GLU A 41 17.91 14.52 -1.55
C GLU A 41 18.25 13.86 -0.21
N TRP A 42 17.39 14.04 0.80
CA TRP A 42 17.58 13.44 2.11
C TRP A 42 17.65 11.89 2.05
N VAL A 43 16.77 11.25 1.27
CA VAL A 43 16.84 9.78 1.08
C VAL A 43 18.11 9.41 0.33
N SER A 44 18.46 10.13 -0.74
CA SER A 44 19.66 9.86 -1.55
C SER A 44 20.96 9.95 -0.74
N ASP A 45 20.99 10.80 0.29
CA ASP A 45 22.12 10.98 1.20
C ASP A 45 22.18 9.96 2.36
N GLY A 46 21.23 9.04 2.45
CA GLY A 46 21.23 7.96 3.43
C GLY A 46 20.00 7.93 4.36
N GLY A 47 19.03 8.81 4.17
CA GLY A 47 17.75 8.74 4.86
C GLY A 47 16.93 7.53 4.44
N SER A 48 15.99 7.10 5.27
CA SER A 48 15.13 5.95 4.97
C SER A 48 13.66 6.34 5.00
N LEU A 49 12.94 6.03 3.93
CA LEU A 49 11.56 6.44 3.71
C LEU A 49 10.61 5.24 3.63
N LEU A 50 9.56 5.28 4.43
CA LEU A 50 8.40 4.41 4.32
C LEU A 50 7.21 5.24 3.83
N MET A 51 6.64 4.88 2.69
CA MET A 51 5.52 5.62 2.13
C MET A 51 4.36 4.70 1.77
N PHE A 52 3.16 5.21 2.02
CA PHE A 52 1.91 4.51 1.78
C PHE A 52 1.06 5.27 0.78
N SER A 53 0.42 4.52 -0.10
CA SER A 53 -0.73 4.96 -0.88
C SER A 53 -1.98 4.24 -0.39
N GLU A 54 -3.07 4.54 -1.00
CA GLU A 54 -4.38 3.92 -0.84
C GLU A 54 -5.10 3.88 -2.21
N HIS A 55 -6.30 3.32 -2.23
CA HIS A 55 -7.15 3.37 -3.42
C HIS A 55 -7.52 4.82 -3.82
N ALA A 56 -7.95 5.00 -5.07
CA ALA A 56 -8.48 6.29 -5.54
C ALA A 56 -9.72 6.71 -4.71
N PRO A 57 -9.90 8.02 -4.45
CA PRO A 57 -9.09 9.16 -4.88
C PRO A 57 -8.00 9.58 -3.86
N ILE A 58 -7.80 8.81 -2.79
CA ILE A 58 -6.81 9.10 -1.72
C ILE A 58 -5.39 9.09 -2.27
N ASP A 59 -5.10 8.22 -3.24
CA ASP A 59 -3.84 8.09 -3.95
C ASP A 59 -3.33 9.41 -4.54
N LYS A 60 -4.24 10.32 -4.93
CA LYS A 60 -3.88 11.60 -5.54
C LYS A 60 -2.95 12.45 -4.66
N SER A 61 -3.12 12.39 -3.33
CA SER A 61 -2.32 13.17 -2.38
C SER A 61 -0.83 12.80 -2.41
N VAL A 62 -0.53 11.54 -2.65
CA VAL A 62 0.84 10.99 -2.62
C VAL A 62 1.39 10.65 -4.00
N THR A 63 0.59 10.73 -5.05
CA THR A 63 1.05 10.46 -6.42
C THR A 63 2.31 11.25 -6.81
N PRO A 64 2.43 12.57 -6.52
CA PRO A 64 3.64 13.31 -6.81
C PRO A 64 4.87 12.80 -6.04
N LEU A 65 4.68 12.34 -4.79
CA LEU A 65 5.74 11.75 -3.99
C LEU A 65 6.23 10.44 -4.59
N PHE A 66 5.32 9.52 -4.93
CA PHE A 66 5.68 8.25 -5.56
C PHE A 66 6.38 8.45 -6.89
N ASN A 67 5.88 9.36 -7.74
CA ASN A 67 6.50 9.71 -9.02
C ASN A 67 7.90 10.28 -8.84
N LYS A 68 8.15 11.06 -7.78
CA LYS A 68 9.48 11.61 -7.47
C LYS A 68 10.53 10.52 -7.25
N PHE A 69 10.11 9.38 -6.73
CA PHE A 69 10.95 8.19 -6.53
C PHE A 69 10.86 7.17 -7.68
N GLY A 70 10.27 7.53 -8.83
CA GLY A 70 10.17 6.66 -9.99
C GLY A 70 9.16 5.51 -9.83
N ILE A 71 8.22 5.64 -8.90
CA ILE A 71 7.15 4.67 -8.67
C ILE A 71 5.84 5.23 -9.19
N GLN A 72 5.17 4.47 -10.05
CA GLN A 72 3.86 4.79 -10.59
C GLN A 72 2.76 4.09 -9.78
N LEU A 73 1.73 4.85 -9.42
CA LEU A 73 0.52 4.33 -8.79
C LEU A 73 -0.51 4.00 -9.87
N SER A 74 -1.19 2.87 -9.71
CA SER A 74 -2.39 2.58 -10.50
C SER A 74 -3.59 3.34 -9.93
N THR A 75 -4.45 3.86 -10.81
CA THR A 75 -5.71 4.47 -10.39
C THR A 75 -6.80 3.41 -10.26
N GLY A 76 -7.39 3.27 -9.08
CA GLY A 76 -8.41 2.26 -8.77
C GLY A 76 -7.99 1.31 -7.66
N ILE A 77 -8.64 0.16 -7.59
CA ILE A 77 -8.28 -0.92 -6.67
C ILE A 77 -7.79 -2.14 -7.43
N VAL A 78 -6.84 -2.85 -6.86
CA VAL A 78 -6.40 -4.14 -7.41
C VAL A 78 -7.32 -5.24 -6.90
N VAL A 79 -7.79 -6.09 -7.81
CA VAL A 79 -8.57 -7.28 -7.49
C VAL A 79 -7.97 -8.51 -8.17
N ASP A 80 -8.05 -9.66 -7.48
CA ASP A 80 -7.58 -10.93 -8.00
C ASP A 80 -8.46 -12.07 -7.48
N SER A 81 -9.30 -12.63 -8.35
CA SER A 81 -10.25 -13.69 -7.96
C SER A 81 -9.59 -15.02 -7.58
N LEU A 82 -8.35 -15.23 -8.00
CA LEU A 82 -7.60 -16.46 -7.70
C LEU A 82 -6.75 -16.35 -6.44
N ASN A 83 -6.36 -15.12 -6.05
CA ASN A 83 -5.44 -14.86 -4.93
C ASN A 83 -6.04 -13.87 -3.93
N SER A 84 -7.31 -14.00 -3.62
CA SER A 84 -7.99 -13.17 -2.62
C SER A 84 -8.64 -14.02 -1.53
N ASP A 85 -8.88 -13.37 -0.39
CA ASP A 85 -9.60 -13.94 0.75
C ASP A 85 -10.74 -12.99 1.13
N THR A 86 -11.67 -12.80 0.21
CA THR A 86 -12.78 -11.88 0.41
C THR A 86 -13.91 -12.60 1.13
N PRO A 87 -14.28 -12.18 2.35
CA PRO A 87 -15.44 -12.73 3.04
C PRO A 87 -16.73 -12.54 2.22
N ILE A 88 -17.62 -13.52 2.28
CA ILE A 88 -18.90 -13.54 1.53
C ILE A 88 -19.76 -12.29 1.83
N GLU A 89 -19.58 -11.69 3.00
CA GLU A 89 -20.36 -10.55 3.49
C GLU A 89 -19.85 -9.17 3.03
N MET A 90 -18.79 -9.13 2.20
CA MET A 90 -18.26 -7.87 1.70
C MET A 90 -19.12 -7.30 0.57
N PRO A 91 -19.22 -5.96 0.44
CA PRO A 91 -19.89 -5.34 -0.70
C PRO A 91 -19.32 -5.86 -2.03
N ASN A 92 -20.18 -6.07 -3.03
CA ASN A 92 -19.77 -6.57 -4.36
C ASN A 92 -18.66 -5.74 -5.00
N SER A 93 -18.59 -4.43 -4.70
CA SER A 93 -17.52 -3.53 -5.15
C SER A 93 -16.13 -3.93 -4.62
N TRP A 94 -16.06 -4.60 -3.47
CA TRP A 94 -14.82 -5.01 -2.82
C TRP A 94 -14.47 -6.47 -3.04
N ASN A 95 -15.32 -7.21 -3.78
CA ASN A 95 -15.05 -8.60 -4.09
C ASN A 95 -13.68 -8.77 -4.72
N HIS A 96 -12.91 -9.70 -4.17
CA HIS A 96 -11.56 -10.05 -4.61
C HIS A 96 -10.50 -8.96 -4.44
N SER A 97 -10.73 -7.96 -3.57
CA SER A 97 -9.78 -6.89 -3.27
C SER A 97 -8.94 -7.11 -2.00
N LEU A 98 -9.25 -8.15 -1.22
CA LEU A 98 -8.40 -8.59 -0.11
C LEU A 98 -7.38 -9.59 -0.65
N LEU A 99 -6.21 -9.11 -1.06
CA LEU A 99 -5.24 -9.93 -1.78
C LEU A 99 -4.34 -10.70 -0.83
N LYS A 100 -4.11 -11.98 -1.15
CA LYS A 100 -3.22 -12.88 -0.40
C LYS A 100 -1.85 -12.97 -1.04
N PHE A 101 -0.84 -12.65 -0.25
CA PHE A 101 0.56 -12.83 -0.59
C PHE A 101 1.15 -13.86 0.35
N THR A 102 1.44 -15.04 -0.16
CA THR A 102 1.93 -16.14 0.66
C THR A 102 3.19 -16.76 0.07
N SER A 103 3.94 -17.45 0.92
CA SER A 103 5.08 -18.26 0.46
C SER A 103 4.66 -19.42 -0.47
N THR A 104 3.40 -19.85 -0.39
CA THR A 104 2.88 -20.99 -1.15
C THR A 104 2.31 -20.61 -2.51
N ASN A 105 1.73 -19.40 -2.68
CA ASN A 105 1.24 -18.94 -3.98
C ASN A 105 2.32 -18.25 -4.82
N GLY A 106 3.53 -18.05 -4.27
CA GLY A 106 4.67 -17.45 -4.98
C GLY A 106 4.56 -15.93 -5.20
N LEU A 107 3.56 -15.28 -4.59
CA LEU A 107 3.35 -13.82 -4.71
C LEU A 107 4.05 -13.03 -3.61
N LEU A 108 4.47 -13.68 -2.52
CA LEU A 108 5.31 -13.12 -1.49
C LEU A 108 6.79 -13.38 -1.82
N ASN A 109 7.61 -12.35 -1.90
CA ASN A 109 9.06 -12.51 -2.01
C ASN A 109 9.65 -12.92 -0.65
N THR A 110 9.97 -14.18 -0.48
CA THR A 110 10.48 -14.75 0.78
C THR A 110 11.98 -14.54 1.02
N GLU A 111 12.70 -14.02 0.02
CA GLU A 111 14.16 -13.89 0.10
C GLU A 111 14.62 -12.48 0.49
N HIS A 112 13.75 -11.47 0.38
CA HIS A 112 14.08 -10.12 0.80
C HIS A 112 14.24 -10.04 2.33
N PRO A 113 15.20 -9.26 2.88
CA PRO A 113 15.40 -9.16 4.33
C PRO A 113 14.13 -8.84 5.14
N ILE A 114 13.23 -8.00 4.60
CA ILE A 114 11.96 -7.67 5.25
C ILE A 114 11.08 -8.91 5.50
N THR A 115 11.05 -9.84 4.55
CA THR A 115 10.20 -11.04 4.63
C THR A 115 10.93 -12.24 5.20
N LYS A 116 12.24 -12.31 4.99
CA LYS A 116 13.09 -13.38 5.51
C LYS A 116 13.31 -13.26 7.01
N GLY A 117 13.43 -12.01 7.52
CA GLY A 117 13.82 -11.71 8.89
C GLY A 117 15.27 -12.14 9.17
N GLU A 118 15.78 -11.82 10.34
CA GLU A 118 17.09 -12.28 10.83
C GLU A 118 17.00 -13.64 11.48
N LYS A 119 15.85 -13.95 12.07
CA LYS A 119 15.60 -15.21 12.79
C LYS A 119 14.42 -15.96 12.17
N LYS A 120 14.39 -17.27 12.39
CA LYS A 120 13.35 -18.15 11.85
C LYS A 120 11.92 -17.73 12.24
N ASN A 121 11.74 -17.21 13.45
CA ASN A 121 10.44 -16.75 13.96
C ASN A 121 10.04 -15.34 13.46
N GLU A 122 10.90 -14.67 12.70
CA GLU A 122 10.64 -13.38 12.08
C GLU A 122 10.23 -13.51 10.61
N ARG A 123 10.22 -14.72 10.07
CA ARG A 123 9.84 -14.99 8.69
C ARG A 123 8.37 -14.65 8.44
N ILE A 124 8.14 -13.96 7.33
CA ILE A 124 6.80 -13.65 6.83
C ILE A 124 6.40 -14.75 5.86
N SER A 125 5.23 -15.30 6.04
CA SER A 125 4.69 -16.38 5.22
C SER A 125 3.30 -16.08 4.65
N ASN A 126 2.56 -15.16 5.27
CA ASN A 126 1.16 -14.90 4.94
C ASN A 126 0.78 -13.44 5.22
N ILE A 127 0.46 -12.70 4.17
CA ILE A 127 -0.02 -11.32 4.24
C ILE A 127 -1.36 -11.21 3.51
N LEU A 128 -2.29 -10.43 4.06
CA LEU A 128 -3.53 -10.03 3.43
C LEU A 128 -3.56 -8.50 3.31
N THR A 129 -3.70 -7.96 2.11
CA THR A 129 -3.91 -6.52 1.90
C THR A 129 -5.40 -6.20 1.76
N TYR A 130 -5.77 -4.91 1.89
CA TYR A 130 -7.16 -4.49 2.11
C TYR A 130 -7.54 -3.36 1.17
N VAL A 131 -8.06 -3.71 -0.02
CA VAL A 131 -8.62 -2.74 -0.99
C VAL A 131 -7.58 -1.73 -1.52
N GLY A 132 -6.32 -2.12 -1.61
CA GLY A 132 -5.22 -1.23 -2.01
C GLY A 132 -5.09 -1.01 -3.51
N GLY A 133 -4.34 0.03 -3.87
CA GLY A 133 -3.85 0.30 -5.23
C GLY A 133 -2.65 -0.58 -5.61
N GLY A 134 -2.23 -0.50 -6.85
CA GLY A 134 -1.06 -1.20 -7.34
C GLY A 134 0.10 -0.26 -7.66
N LEU A 135 1.29 -0.81 -7.69
CA LEU A 135 2.56 -0.11 -7.87
C LEU A 135 3.32 -0.68 -9.07
N THR A 136 4.08 0.19 -9.74
CA THR A 136 5.13 -0.18 -10.70
C THR A 136 6.33 0.73 -10.47
N GLY A 137 7.52 0.16 -10.37
CA GLY A 137 8.76 0.94 -10.19
C GLY A 137 9.97 0.14 -10.62
N ASP A 138 10.75 0.69 -11.56
CA ASP A 138 11.99 0.07 -12.01
C ASP A 138 13.11 0.25 -10.97
N GLY A 139 13.92 -0.79 -10.81
CA GLY A 139 15.03 -0.79 -9.84
C GLY A 139 14.61 -1.16 -8.41
N TYR A 140 13.34 -1.39 -8.15
CA TYR A 140 12.83 -1.86 -6.86
C TYR A 140 12.53 -3.36 -6.88
N THR A 141 12.66 -3.99 -5.73
CA THR A 141 12.26 -5.38 -5.52
C THR A 141 10.77 -5.45 -5.20
N ASN A 142 10.04 -6.29 -5.93
CA ASN A 142 8.65 -6.62 -5.61
C ASN A 142 8.60 -7.49 -4.36
N ILE A 143 8.06 -6.97 -3.27
CA ILE A 143 7.83 -7.71 -2.02
C ILE A 143 6.50 -8.45 -2.09
N PHE A 144 5.42 -7.75 -2.52
CA PHE A 144 4.10 -8.31 -2.79
C PHE A 144 3.84 -8.25 -4.28
N LYS A 145 4.19 -9.32 -5.00
CA LYS A 145 4.07 -9.41 -6.45
C LYS A 145 2.60 -9.65 -6.85
N LEU A 146 2.10 -8.88 -7.78
CA LEU A 146 0.79 -9.15 -8.37
C LEU A 146 0.88 -10.30 -9.39
N SER A 147 -0.14 -11.14 -9.43
CA SER A 147 -0.27 -12.23 -10.38
C SER A 147 -0.76 -11.73 -11.74
N SER A 148 -0.69 -12.58 -12.75
CA SER A 148 -1.25 -12.30 -14.08
C SER A 148 -2.79 -12.25 -14.10
N SER A 149 -3.46 -12.76 -13.07
CA SER A 149 -4.92 -12.65 -12.91
C SER A 149 -5.37 -11.37 -12.20
N ALA A 150 -4.43 -10.61 -11.64
CA ALA A 150 -4.74 -9.33 -11.01
C ALA A 150 -5.16 -8.30 -12.05
N ILE A 151 -6.25 -7.61 -11.79
CA ILE A 151 -6.77 -6.52 -12.62
C ILE A 151 -7.06 -5.28 -11.78
N ILE A 152 -7.14 -4.11 -12.43
CA ILE A 152 -7.54 -2.89 -11.77
C ILE A 152 -9.03 -2.66 -12.02
N LYS A 153 -9.79 -2.48 -10.96
CA LYS A 153 -11.20 -2.09 -10.99
C LYS A 153 -11.36 -0.61 -10.67
N LYS A 154 -12.43 -0.05 -11.25
CA LYS A 154 -12.89 1.30 -10.92
C LYS A 154 -13.26 1.38 -9.44
N TRP A 155 -12.84 2.48 -8.82
CA TRP A 155 -13.25 2.87 -7.48
C TRP A 155 -13.70 4.33 -7.50
N SER A 156 -14.87 4.61 -6.91
CA SER A 156 -15.34 5.97 -6.61
C SER A 156 -15.21 7.00 -7.77
N GLY A 157 -15.72 6.69 -8.95
CA GLY A 157 -15.73 7.65 -10.08
C GLY A 157 -14.42 7.75 -10.89
N SER A 158 -13.28 7.33 -10.35
CA SER A 158 -12.01 7.33 -11.06
C SER A 158 -11.95 6.25 -12.15
N MET A 159 -11.40 6.57 -13.32
CA MET A 159 -11.17 5.56 -14.35
C MET A 159 -9.95 4.71 -13.98
N PRO A 160 -10.04 3.37 -14.07
CA PRO A 160 -8.89 2.50 -13.84
C PRO A 160 -7.77 2.82 -14.82
N SER A 161 -6.53 2.87 -14.33
CA SER A 161 -5.35 3.07 -15.18
C SER A 161 -4.10 2.45 -14.57
N GLY A 162 -3.10 2.20 -15.42
CA GLY A 162 -1.83 1.61 -15.06
C GLY A 162 -1.79 0.09 -15.20
N THR A 163 -0.59 -0.47 -15.17
CA THR A 163 -0.29 -1.90 -15.25
C THR A 163 0.60 -2.29 -14.09
N PRO A 164 0.07 -2.33 -12.85
CA PRO A 164 0.88 -2.60 -11.68
C PRO A 164 1.39 -4.04 -11.68
N ASN A 165 2.57 -4.22 -11.10
CA ASN A 165 3.16 -5.54 -10.89
C ASN A 165 3.40 -5.87 -9.41
N SER A 166 3.08 -4.93 -8.51
CA SER A 166 3.30 -5.07 -7.07
C SER A 166 2.24 -4.31 -6.25
N GLN A 167 2.11 -4.67 -4.98
CA GLN A 167 1.50 -3.82 -3.93
C GLN A 167 2.49 -3.40 -2.84
N CYS A 168 3.71 -3.93 -2.87
CA CYS A 168 4.79 -3.48 -1.99
C CYS A 168 6.12 -3.58 -2.73
N LEU A 169 6.82 -2.45 -2.80
CA LEU A 169 8.16 -2.31 -3.39
C LEU A 169 9.16 -1.93 -2.29
N ALA A 170 10.38 -2.45 -2.40
CA ALA A 170 11.49 -2.05 -1.54
C ALA A 170 12.79 -1.93 -2.33
N GLY A 171 13.65 -0.98 -1.97
CA GLY A 171 14.92 -0.79 -2.67
C GLY A 171 15.78 0.33 -2.09
N ASN A 172 16.93 0.53 -2.70
CA ASN A 172 17.83 1.62 -2.37
C ASN A 172 17.58 2.83 -3.27
N VAL A 173 17.74 4.02 -2.71
CA VAL A 173 17.73 5.30 -3.43
C VAL A 173 18.99 6.05 -3.01
N GLY A 174 19.98 6.10 -3.91
CA GLY A 174 21.32 6.60 -3.53
C GLY A 174 21.91 5.75 -2.40
N LYS A 175 22.21 6.39 -1.26
CA LYS A 175 22.71 5.74 -0.04
C LYS A 175 21.59 5.29 0.91
N GLY A 176 20.37 5.76 0.71
CA GLY A 176 19.25 5.48 1.59
C GLY A 176 18.37 4.35 1.11
N LYS A 177 17.28 4.13 1.83
CA LYS A 177 16.36 3.01 1.59
C LYS A 177 14.92 3.50 1.48
N LEU A 178 14.13 2.79 0.69
CA LEU A 178 12.73 3.10 0.49
C LEU A 178 11.89 1.83 0.53
N VAL A 179 10.74 1.91 1.21
CA VAL A 179 9.65 0.94 1.11
C VAL A 179 8.37 1.70 0.72
N ALA A 180 7.69 1.21 -0.29
CA ALA A 180 6.45 1.78 -0.80
C ALA A 180 5.34 0.73 -0.79
N LEU A 181 4.17 1.09 -0.25
CA LEU A 181 2.99 0.22 -0.22
C LEU A 181 1.80 0.90 -0.89
N GLY A 182 1.02 0.11 -1.63
CA GLY A 182 -0.24 0.51 -2.25
C GLY A 182 -1.46 0.41 -1.32
N ASP A 183 -1.24 0.02 -0.06
CA ASP A 183 -2.26 -0.17 0.97
C ASP A 183 -1.67 0.14 2.35
N CYS A 184 -2.27 1.06 3.11
CA CYS A 184 -1.82 1.40 4.45
C CYS A 184 -2.46 0.53 5.55
N ASN A 185 -3.54 -0.19 5.24
CA ASN A 185 -4.39 -0.86 6.24
C ASN A 185 -3.67 -1.97 7.00
N GLY A 186 -2.61 -2.54 6.44
CA GLY A 186 -1.76 -3.51 7.12
C GLY A 186 -0.98 -2.96 8.31
N PHE A 187 -0.70 -1.65 8.32
CA PHE A 187 0.08 -0.96 9.37
C PHE A 187 -0.77 -0.37 10.50
N ILE A 188 -2.07 -0.54 10.45
CA ILE A 188 -3.02 -0.09 11.48
C ILE A 188 -3.62 -1.28 12.23
N ALA A 189 -4.60 -1.01 13.11
CA ALA A 189 -5.42 -2.01 13.78
C ALA A 189 -6.87 -1.49 13.76
N MET A 190 -7.61 -1.88 12.73
CA MET A 190 -8.92 -1.33 12.44
C MET A 190 -10.01 -2.40 12.45
N ASN A 191 -11.15 -2.08 13.06
CA ASN A 191 -12.39 -2.84 12.94
C ASN A 191 -13.48 -1.93 12.37
N VAL A 192 -13.94 -2.23 11.17
CA VAL A 192 -15.00 -1.50 10.51
C VAL A 192 -16.30 -2.30 10.59
N LYS A 193 -17.39 -1.61 10.92
CA LYS A 193 -18.75 -2.13 10.83
C LYS A 193 -19.57 -1.15 9.99
N SER A 194 -20.06 -1.59 8.86
CA SER A 194 -20.88 -0.76 7.97
C SER A 194 -21.80 -1.63 7.14
N GLY A 195 -23.07 -1.21 6.94
CA GLY A 195 -23.99 -1.89 6.03
C GLY A 195 -24.23 -3.39 6.31
N GLY A 196 -24.07 -3.84 7.57
CA GLY A 196 -24.27 -5.24 7.96
C GLY A 196 -23.03 -6.11 7.84
N TYR A 197 -21.90 -5.60 7.33
CA TYR A 197 -20.63 -6.33 7.30
C TYR A 197 -19.63 -5.82 8.35
N LYS A 198 -18.68 -6.71 8.68
CA LYS A 198 -17.57 -6.41 9.58
C LYS A 198 -16.27 -6.72 8.85
N LEU A 199 -15.33 -5.79 8.89
CA LEU A 199 -13.97 -5.97 8.40
C LEU A 199 -12.98 -5.69 9.53
N SER A 200 -12.09 -6.64 9.78
CA SER A 200 -10.91 -6.43 10.63
C SER A 200 -9.69 -6.34 9.74
N ALA A 201 -8.89 -5.29 9.89
CA ALA A 201 -7.71 -5.05 9.07
C ALA A 201 -6.50 -4.68 9.92
N GLY A 202 -5.32 -5.12 9.50
CA GLY A 202 -4.05 -4.71 10.05
C GLY A 202 -3.43 -5.66 11.07
N MET A 203 -2.55 -5.10 11.91
CA MET A 203 -1.63 -5.85 12.76
C MET A 203 -2.28 -6.77 13.80
N HIS A 204 -3.55 -6.55 14.15
CA HIS A 204 -4.25 -7.35 15.16
C HIS A 204 -4.99 -8.56 14.58
N VAL A 205 -5.05 -8.67 13.25
CA VAL A 205 -5.78 -9.77 12.60
C VAL A 205 -4.95 -11.05 12.67
N SER A 206 -5.49 -12.05 13.35
CA SER A 206 -4.83 -13.35 13.49
C SER A 206 -4.74 -14.09 12.15
N GLY A 207 -3.70 -14.90 11.99
CA GLY A 207 -3.46 -15.69 10.78
C GLY A 207 -2.69 -14.95 9.68
N TYR A 208 -2.36 -13.67 9.88
CA TYR A 208 -1.52 -12.88 9.00
C TYR A 208 -0.34 -12.27 9.75
N ASP A 209 0.80 -12.17 9.07
CA ASP A 209 2.09 -11.79 9.68
C ASP A 209 2.33 -10.27 9.70
N TRP A 210 1.27 -9.43 9.63
CA TRP A 210 1.42 -7.98 9.52
C TRP A 210 2.26 -7.37 10.64
N LYS A 211 2.04 -7.79 11.90
CA LYS A 211 2.82 -7.26 13.03
C LYS A 211 4.32 -7.49 12.84
N GLN A 212 4.70 -8.69 12.42
CA GLN A 212 6.11 -9.01 12.18
C GLN A 212 6.63 -8.31 10.93
N PHE A 213 5.83 -8.19 9.87
CA PHE A 213 6.19 -7.45 8.67
C PHE A 213 6.50 -5.98 8.96
N VAL A 214 5.69 -5.31 9.79
CA VAL A 214 5.93 -3.93 10.25
C VAL A 214 7.26 -3.84 10.98
N LEU A 215 7.52 -4.74 11.94
CA LEU A 215 8.77 -4.75 12.70
C LEU A 215 9.99 -4.95 11.79
N ASN A 216 9.94 -5.92 10.89
CA ASN A 216 11.03 -6.19 9.95
C ASN A 216 11.26 -5.02 8.98
N THR A 217 10.18 -4.37 8.51
CA THR A 217 10.25 -3.21 7.63
C THR A 217 10.98 -2.05 8.31
N LEU A 218 10.57 -1.71 9.53
CA LEU A 218 11.20 -0.64 10.31
C LEU A 218 12.64 -0.97 10.64
N HIS A 219 12.94 -2.22 11.00
CA HIS A 219 14.31 -2.67 11.23
C HIS A 219 15.16 -2.53 9.98
N TRP A 220 14.72 -3.04 8.84
CA TRP A 220 15.45 -2.94 7.58
C TRP A 220 15.72 -1.50 7.15
N LEU A 221 14.76 -0.60 7.37
CA LEU A 221 14.90 0.82 7.09
C LEU A 221 15.86 1.53 8.08
N SER A 222 16.12 0.96 9.26
CA SER A 222 16.98 1.56 10.28
C SER A 222 18.46 1.17 10.14
N LEU A 223 18.77 0.17 9.34
CA LEU A 223 20.14 -0.29 9.03
C LEU A 223 20.81 0.62 7.99
#